data_4c9591fd61c012e08db36fcff9001cfa
#
_entry.id   4c9591fd61c012e08db36fcff9001cfa
#
_cell.length_a   1.000
_cell.length_b   1.000
_cell.length_c   1.000
_cell.angle_alpha   90.00
_cell.angle_beta   90.00
_cell.angle_gamma   90.00
#
_symmetry.space_group_name_H-M   'P 1'
#
loop_
_entity.id
_entity.type
_entity.pdbx_description
1 polymer ?
#
loop_
_entity_poly.entity_id
_entity_poly.type
_entity_poly.pdbx_seq_one_letter_code
_entity_poly.pdbx_strand_id
1 'polypeptide(L)'
;MLALVVAGASTAAAEHRAYYRFLVLGYVTDGLGHPVRAEPIKLIRDKTGFSYLAATDDKGFYLVVCRLGDENVGERLTLEIGRVVTRISARFDPKNHADDRGTRVDLAAGKAIERAGWFPSTLRRFLGSK
;
A
#
# COMPACT_ATOMS: atom_id res chain seq x y z
N MET A 1 7.02 -2.76 -37.00
CA MET A 1 6.16 -3.79 -36.38
C MET A 1 6.75 -4.35 -35.10
N LEU A 2 7.96 -4.84 -35.15
CA LEU A 2 8.64 -5.38 -33.96
C LEU A 2 8.81 -4.33 -32.86
N ALA A 3 9.10 -3.09 -33.24
CA ALA A 3 9.29 -2.01 -32.27
C ALA A 3 8.02 -1.74 -31.45
N LEU A 4 6.85 -1.87 -32.08
CA LEU A 4 5.57 -1.65 -31.40
C LEU A 4 5.30 -2.74 -30.34
N VAL A 5 5.61 -4.00 -30.68
CA VAL A 5 5.44 -5.12 -29.75
C VAL A 5 6.36 -4.96 -28.54
N VAL A 6 7.62 -4.57 -28.79
CA VAL A 6 8.59 -4.34 -27.72
C VAL A 6 8.13 -3.22 -26.79
N ALA A 7 7.59 -2.13 -27.36
CA ALA A 7 7.10 -1.03 -26.56
C ALA A 7 5.92 -1.45 -25.67
N GLY A 8 5.00 -2.27 -26.19
CA GLY A 8 3.89 -2.79 -25.39
C GLY A 8 4.34 -3.68 -24.25
N ALA A 9 5.29 -4.58 -24.51
CA ALA A 9 5.83 -5.45 -23.49
C ALA A 9 6.57 -4.65 -22.40
N SER A 10 7.31 -3.61 -22.82
CA SER A 10 8.03 -2.74 -21.90
C SER A 10 7.09 -2.00 -20.95
N THR A 11 5.95 -1.50 -21.50
CA THR A 11 4.96 -0.80 -20.69
C THR A 11 4.31 -1.73 -19.64
N ALA A 12 3.95 -2.94 -20.06
CA ALA A 12 3.36 -3.92 -19.13
C ALA A 12 4.35 -4.31 -18.04
N ALA A 13 5.62 -4.52 -18.39
CA ALA A 13 6.65 -4.83 -17.40
C ALA A 13 6.84 -3.69 -16.41
N ALA A 14 6.80 -2.44 -16.87
CA ALA A 14 6.97 -1.27 -16.01
C ALA A 14 5.86 -1.17 -14.97
N GLU A 15 4.62 -1.50 -15.33
CA GLU A 15 3.49 -1.45 -14.38
C GLU A 15 3.65 -2.41 -13.21
N HIS A 16 4.40 -3.51 -13.39
CA HIS A 16 4.62 -4.50 -12.35
C HIS A 16 5.92 -4.29 -11.57
N ARG A 17 6.68 -3.27 -11.91
CA ARG A 17 7.93 -2.99 -11.21
C ARG A 17 7.67 -2.26 -9.89
N ALA A 18 8.56 -2.48 -8.91
CA ALA A 18 8.43 -1.90 -7.57
C ALA A 18 8.26 -0.38 -7.60
N TYR A 19 8.96 0.30 -8.50
CA TYR A 19 8.93 1.76 -8.55
C TYR A 19 7.68 2.35 -9.20
N TYR A 20 6.71 1.51 -9.60
CA TYR A 20 5.42 1.96 -10.09
C TYR A 20 4.30 1.73 -9.10
N ARG A 21 4.62 1.31 -7.89
CA ARG A 21 3.59 1.04 -6.89
C ARG A 21 4.07 1.44 -5.50
N PHE A 22 3.12 1.87 -4.71
CA PHE A 22 3.31 2.17 -3.31
C PHE A 22 2.33 1.32 -2.53
N LEU A 23 2.84 0.50 -1.63
CA LEU A 23 2.04 -0.48 -0.90
C LEU A 23 1.72 0.05 0.49
N VAL A 24 0.45 -0.03 0.89
CA VAL A 24 0.06 0.25 2.27
C VAL A 24 -0.51 -1.03 2.84
N LEU A 25 0.06 -1.50 3.93
CA LEU A 25 -0.37 -2.73 4.57
C LEU A 25 -0.44 -2.54 6.07
N GLY A 26 -1.06 -3.50 6.75
CA GLY A 26 -1.15 -3.44 8.19
C GLY A 26 -2.17 -4.42 8.74
N TYR A 27 -2.38 -4.32 10.03
CA TYR A 27 -3.32 -5.17 10.75
C TYR A 27 -4.37 -4.32 11.45
N VAL A 28 -5.61 -4.83 11.44
CA VAL A 28 -6.73 -4.19 12.13
C VAL A 28 -7.16 -5.10 13.26
N THR A 29 -7.11 -4.55 14.48
CA THR A 29 -7.55 -5.26 15.68
C THR A 29 -8.58 -4.43 16.42
N ASP A 30 -9.47 -5.10 17.16
CA ASP A 30 -10.46 -4.43 17.99
C ASP A 30 -9.89 -4.04 19.36
N GLY A 31 -10.73 -3.54 20.26
CA GLY A 31 -10.31 -3.12 21.59
C GLY A 31 -9.81 -4.23 22.49
N LEU A 32 -10.09 -5.48 22.14
CA LEU A 32 -9.62 -6.65 22.87
C LEU A 32 -8.40 -7.31 22.23
N GLY A 33 -7.91 -6.72 21.14
CA GLY A 33 -6.76 -7.25 20.40
C GLY A 33 -7.09 -8.36 19.42
N HIS A 34 -8.38 -8.59 19.15
CA HIS A 34 -8.79 -9.61 18.19
C HIS A 34 -8.73 -9.07 16.76
N PRO A 35 -8.32 -9.89 15.77
CA PRO A 35 -8.32 -9.43 14.38
C PRO A 35 -9.73 -9.11 13.89
N VAL A 36 -9.84 -8.04 13.10
CA VAL A 36 -11.10 -7.64 12.48
C VAL A 36 -11.07 -8.06 11.02
N ARG A 37 -11.99 -8.95 10.67
CA ARG A 37 -12.12 -9.52 9.33
C ARG A 37 -13.03 -8.68 8.47
N ALA A 38 -12.74 -8.63 7.17
CA ALA A 38 -13.57 -7.99 6.15
C ALA A 38 -13.79 -6.48 6.39
N GLU A 39 -12.85 -5.83 7.10
CA GLU A 39 -12.92 -4.39 7.28
C GLU A 39 -12.55 -3.69 5.97
N PRO A 40 -13.40 -2.78 5.46
CA PRO A 40 -13.10 -2.09 4.22
C PRO A 40 -11.91 -1.14 4.38
N ILE A 41 -11.03 -1.15 3.39
CA ILE A 41 -9.86 -0.28 3.33
C ILE A 41 -9.96 0.55 2.06
N LYS A 42 -9.72 1.84 2.17
CA LYS A 42 -9.73 2.74 1.02
C LYS A 42 -8.52 3.67 1.10
N LEU A 43 -7.73 3.68 0.05
CA LEU A 43 -6.57 4.56 -0.05
C LEU A 43 -6.84 5.56 -1.17
N ILE A 44 -6.79 6.85 -0.83
CA ILE A 44 -7.14 7.92 -1.76
C ILE A 44 -5.91 8.77 -2.03
N ARG A 45 -5.64 9.03 -3.30
CA ARG A 45 -4.64 10.03 -3.68
C ARG A 45 -5.30 11.40 -3.59
N ASP A 46 -4.87 12.22 -2.63
CA ASP A 46 -5.49 13.52 -2.40
C ASP A 46 -5.41 14.42 -3.63
N LYS A 47 -4.30 14.33 -4.36
CA LYS A 47 -4.04 15.15 -5.54
C LYS A 47 -5.06 14.90 -6.66
N THR A 48 -5.48 13.66 -6.86
CA THR A 48 -6.35 13.27 -7.98
C THR A 48 -7.73 12.84 -7.56
N GLY A 49 -7.92 12.48 -6.28
CA GLY A 49 -9.15 11.88 -5.78
C GLY A 49 -9.29 10.40 -6.16
N PHE A 50 -8.33 9.85 -6.87
CA PHE A 50 -8.37 8.44 -7.26
C PHE A 50 -8.20 7.54 -6.06
N SER A 51 -8.97 6.46 -5.97
CA SER A 51 -8.96 5.58 -4.82
C SER A 51 -8.70 4.13 -5.19
N TYR A 52 -8.14 3.41 -4.22
CA TYR A 52 -7.83 1.98 -4.30
C TYR A 52 -8.48 1.29 -3.12
N LEU A 53 -9.06 0.12 -3.35
CA LEU A 53 -9.85 -0.58 -2.34
C LEU A 53 -9.21 -1.90 -1.96
N ALA A 54 -9.39 -2.29 -0.71
CA ALA A 54 -9.00 -3.58 -0.19
C ALA A 54 -9.91 -3.92 0.99
N ALA A 55 -9.70 -5.09 1.60
CA ALA A 55 -10.40 -5.48 2.82
C ALA A 55 -9.47 -6.36 3.63
N THR A 56 -9.69 -6.41 4.94
CA THR A 56 -8.90 -7.29 5.79
C THR A 56 -9.28 -8.74 5.62
N ASP A 57 -8.30 -9.62 5.81
CA ASP A 57 -8.50 -11.06 5.79
C ASP A 57 -8.84 -11.59 7.20
N ASP A 58 -8.83 -12.93 7.35
CA ASP A 58 -9.16 -13.58 8.63
C ASP A 58 -8.20 -13.22 9.77
N LYS A 59 -6.98 -12.78 9.43
CA LYS A 59 -5.98 -12.37 10.40
C LYS A 59 -6.03 -10.87 10.68
N GLY A 60 -6.98 -10.16 10.06
CA GLY A 60 -7.07 -8.72 10.14
C GLY A 60 -6.05 -8.00 9.29
N PHE A 61 -5.36 -8.72 8.40
CA PHE A 61 -4.33 -8.15 7.55
C PHE A 61 -4.93 -7.59 6.27
N TYR A 62 -4.41 -6.44 5.83
CA TYR A 62 -4.79 -5.84 4.56
C TYR A 62 -3.53 -5.40 3.79
N LEU A 63 -3.68 -5.35 2.48
CA LEU A 63 -2.66 -4.82 1.58
C LEU A 63 -3.39 -4.08 0.47
N VAL A 64 -3.10 -2.80 0.30
CA VAL A 64 -3.64 -2.01 -0.79
C VAL A 64 -2.50 -1.49 -1.64
N VAL A 65 -2.64 -1.56 -2.95
CA VAL A 65 -1.61 -1.18 -3.91
C VAL A 65 -2.03 0.09 -4.61
N CYS A 66 -1.20 1.12 -4.47
CA CYS A 66 -1.40 2.41 -5.11
C CYS A 66 -0.38 2.57 -6.24
N ARG A 67 -0.82 3.07 -7.39
CA ARG A 67 0.10 3.31 -8.52
C ARG A 67 0.72 4.69 -8.40
N LEU A 68 1.99 4.71 -8.07
CA LEU A 68 2.78 5.93 -7.95
C LEU A 68 4.14 5.71 -8.62
N GLY A 69 4.58 6.68 -9.39
CA GLY A 69 5.92 6.67 -9.98
C GLY A 69 6.88 7.54 -9.18
N ASP A 70 8.11 7.68 -9.71
CA ASP A 70 9.17 8.44 -9.04
C ASP A 70 8.77 9.88 -8.79
N GLU A 71 8.03 10.48 -9.72
CA GLU A 71 7.60 11.88 -9.63
C GLU A 71 6.59 12.12 -8.53
N ASN A 72 6.01 11.07 -7.97
CA ASN A 72 4.98 11.18 -6.94
C ASN A 72 5.53 11.09 -5.52
N VAL A 73 6.86 11.11 -5.35
CA VAL A 73 7.47 11.04 -4.02
C VAL A 73 6.95 12.16 -3.13
N GLY A 74 6.54 11.81 -1.92
CA GLY A 74 6.00 12.76 -0.96
C GLY A 74 4.52 13.10 -1.16
N GLU A 75 3.86 12.49 -2.13
CA GLU A 75 2.44 12.75 -2.39
C GLU A 75 1.60 12.37 -1.17
N ARG A 76 0.59 13.18 -0.89
CA ARG A 76 -0.30 12.94 0.24
C ARG A 76 -1.37 11.94 -0.11
N LEU A 77 -1.61 11.01 0.82
CA LEU A 77 -2.60 9.96 0.69
C LEU A 77 -3.51 9.99 1.90
N THR A 78 -4.79 9.72 1.69
CA THR A 78 -5.75 9.53 2.77
C THR A 78 -6.10 8.06 2.86
N LEU A 79 -5.88 7.48 4.04
CA LEU A 79 -6.20 6.07 4.29
C LEU A 79 -7.42 6.00 5.19
N GLU A 80 -8.43 5.27 4.71
CA GLU A 80 -9.63 4.98 5.48
C GLU A 80 -9.66 3.51 5.84
N ILE A 81 -9.67 3.23 7.13
CA ILE A 81 -9.80 1.88 7.65
C ILE A 81 -11.15 1.83 8.36
N GLY A 82 -12.16 1.27 7.67
CA GLY A 82 -13.53 1.41 8.12
C GLY A 82 -13.90 2.87 8.21
N ARG A 83 -14.21 3.35 9.41
CA ARG A 83 -14.58 4.76 9.64
C ARG A 83 -13.41 5.62 10.11
N VAL A 84 -12.26 5.03 10.35
CA VAL A 84 -11.10 5.78 10.84
C VAL A 84 -10.33 6.31 9.65
N VAL A 85 -10.05 7.61 9.66
CA VAL A 85 -9.35 8.30 8.58
C VAL A 85 -7.99 8.76 9.11
N THR A 86 -6.94 8.44 8.37
CA THR A 86 -5.60 8.93 8.68
C THR A 86 -4.91 9.38 7.41
N ARG A 87 -3.96 10.30 7.55
CA ARG A 87 -3.21 10.83 6.43
C ARG A 87 -1.78 10.37 6.50
N ILE A 88 -1.26 9.95 5.35
CA ILE A 88 0.12 9.48 5.22
C ILE A 88 0.73 10.16 3.99
N SER A 89 2.05 10.07 3.89
CA SER A 89 2.77 10.57 2.72
C SER A 89 3.50 9.41 2.06
N ALA A 90 3.57 9.44 0.73
CA ALA A 90 4.28 8.43 -0.03
C ALA A 90 5.77 8.68 0.05
N ARG A 91 6.41 8.18 1.10
CA ARG A 91 7.85 8.36 1.35
C ARG A 91 8.62 7.19 0.77
N PHE A 92 9.52 7.49 -0.14
CA PHE A 92 10.41 6.49 -0.73
C PHE A 92 11.59 7.21 -1.39
N ASP A 93 12.65 6.45 -1.67
CA ASP A 93 13.78 6.96 -2.42
C ASP A 93 13.51 6.75 -3.91
N PRO A 94 13.27 7.83 -4.69
CA PRO A 94 12.95 7.68 -6.11
C PRO A 94 14.10 7.12 -6.94
N LYS A 95 15.31 7.08 -6.40
CA LYS A 95 16.46 6.48 -7.08
C LYS A 95 16.56 4.98 -6.84
N ASN A 96 15.86 4.46 -5.85
CA ASN A 96 15.85 3.03 -5.56
C ASN A 96 14.71 2.37 -6.30
N HIS A 97 15.02 1.63 -7.36
CA HIS A 97 14.04 0.89 -8.16
C HIS A 97 14.03 -0.61 -7.86
N ALA A 98 14.80 -1.04 -6.87
CA ALA A 98 14.92 -2.45 -6.53
C ALA A 98 13.97 -2.87 -5.42
N ASP A 99 13.85 -2.05 -4.37
CA ASP A 99 13.05 -2.39 -3.20
C ASP A 99 11.61 -1.94 -3.36
N ASP A 100 10.70 -2.71 -2.79
CA ASP A 100 9.30 -2.32 -2.74
C ASP A 100 9.14 -1.05 -1.90
N ARG A 101 8.22 -0.20 -2.33
CA ARG A 101 7.91 1.07 -1.68
C ARG A 101 6.60 0.93 -0.94
N GLY A 102 6.55 1.44 0.26
CA GLY A 102 5.31 1.38 1.02
C GLY A 102 5.49 1.73 2.48
N THR A 103 4.41 1.54 3.22
CA THR A 103 4.38 1.77 4.65
C THR A 103 3.41 0.80 5.32
N ARG A 104 3.57 0.64 6.62
CA ARG A 104 2.64 -0.14 7.43
C ARG A 104 1.83 0.80 8.31
N VAL A 105 0.51 0.66 8.27
CA VAL A 105 -0.40 1.39 9.15
C VAL A 105 -1.33 0.37 9.80
N ASP A 106 -1.29 0.30 11.11
CA ASP A 106 -2.15 -0.57 11.89
C ASP A 106 -3.29 0.23 12.50
N LEU A 107 -4.44 -0.40 12.64
CA LEU A 107 -5.54 0.14 13.42
C LEU A 107 -5.72 -0.75 14.63
N ALA A 108 -5.51 -0.19 15.81
CA ALA A 108 -5.65 -0.92 17.06
C ALA A 108 -6.53 -0.11 18.01
N ALA A 109 -7.65 -0.71 18.44
CA ALA A 109 -8.58 -0.07 19.35
C ALA A 109 -9.01 1.31 18.87
N GLY A 110 -9.30 1.44 17.58
CA GLY A 110 -9.77 2.69 16.97
C GLY A 110 -8.70 3.73 16.68
N LYS A 111 -7.41 3.40 16.89
CA LYS A 111 -6.32 4.33 16.63
C LYS A 111 -5.43 3.83 15.51
N ALA A 112 -5.20 4.69 14.51
CA ALA A 112 -4.30 4.40 13.41
C ALA A 112 -2.87 4.77 13.81
N ILE A 113 -1.95 3.84 13.59
CA ILE A 113 -0.54 4.00 13.94
C ILE A 113 0.31 3.63 12.74
N GLU A 114 1.05 4.60 12.22
CA GLU A 114 1.97 4.33 11.12
C GLU A 114 3.29 3.79 11.67
N ARG A 115 3.74 2.65 11.12
CA ARG A 115 4.98 1.98 11.50
C ARG A 115 5.78 1.69 10.25
N ALA A 116 6.27 2.76 9.63
CA ALA A 116 6.93 2.68 8.32
C ALA A 116 8.14 1.73 8.33
N GLY A 117 8.90 1.72 9.42
CA GLY A 117 10.07 0.85 9.53
C GLY A 117 9.76 -0.64 9.57
N TRP A 118 8.51 -1.01 9.84
CA TRP A 118 8.09 -2.41 9.86
C TRP A 118 7.55 -2.90 8.52
N PHE A 119 7.47 -2.01 7.53
CA PHE A 119 6.94 -2.38 6.22
C PHE A 119 7.74 -3.48 5.54
N PRO A 120 9.09 -3.38 5.42
CA PRO A 120 9.83 -4.40 4.66
C PRO A 120 9.68 -5.79 5.25
N SER A 121 9.79 -5.95 6.57
CA SER A 121 9.68 -7.26 7.22
C SER A 121 8.26 -7.81 7.15
N THR A 122 7.26 -6.94 7.27
CA THR A 122 5.86 -7.34 7.16
C THR A 122 5.55 -7.86 5.76
N LEU A 123 6.02 -7.15 4.74
CA LEU A 123 5.82 -7.57 3.35
C LEU A 123 6.50 -8.92 3.08
N ARG A 124 7.75 -9.09 3.53
CA ARG A 124 8.47 -10.35 3.35
C ARG A 124 7.73 -11.52 4.00
N ARG A 125 7.20 -11.31 5.20
CA ARG A 125 6.44 -12.35 5.90
C ARG A 125 5.16 -12.70 5.14
N PHE A 126 4.46 -11.70 4.64
CA PHE A 126 3.24 -11.92 3.86
C PHE A 126 3.55 -12.71 2.59
N LEU A 127 4.59 -12.32 1.84
CA LEU A 127 4.97 -13.01 0.61
C LEU A 127 5.48 -14.42 0.89
N GLY A 128 6.21 -14.61 1.97
CA GLY A 128 6.75 -15.91 2.35
C GLY A 128 5.71 -16.90 2.86
N SER A 129 4.55 -16.41 3.32
CA SER A 129 3.48 -17.28 3.82
C SER A 129 2.64 -17.87 2.70
N LYS A 130 2.90 -17.50 1.49
CA LYS A 130 2.22 -18.03 0.29
C LYS A 130 3.02 -19.16 -0.31
#